data_34792acef3faa98a259e8e7de1371707
#
_entry.id   34792acef3faa98a259e8e7de1371707
#
_cell.length_a   1.000
_cell.length_b   1.000
_cell.length_c   1.000
_cell.angle_alpha   90.00
_cell.angle_beta   90.00
_cell.angle_gamma   90.00
#
_symmetry.space_group_name_H-M   'P 1'
#
loop_
_entity.id
_entity.type
_entity.pdbx_description
1 polymer ?
#
loop_
_entity_poly.entity_id
_entity_poly.type
_entity_poly.pdbx_seq_one_letter_code
_entity_poly.pdbx_strand_id
1 'polypeptide(L)'
;MNKVLLVSSANPYPVVTNGCEKLVLDYHRKVFAESDVHFVATKPGTWEPRAWYQDQMPEPCFDFDGLLQVGFDYAFFVGFRLNDFTQQVTACIPSFCLTDTHPHPDVADHLFRGILSHRVASTREDVLLCGGSYDSDVFYPNRGTEEFVLSVGRIHPDKNQLELVREYRDRIYLRCGLPLYLVGGVDDRCYYENLRPFVDQVSVRSTLDPERPNADDNWLSAYEIAALLNRSRFFVTASPKESFGIALAEALACGTTCVLNGDFWGFDPTELQSRVFGNVDGKRGSILDMLEQAIAVDVRRDGSDWVKQYSTRRTAVRQLEFIERRLRVD
;
A
#
# COMPACT_ATOMS: atom_id res chain seq x y z
N MET A 1 -10.75 -22.28 -15.28
CA MET A 1 -9.73 -21.23 -15.04
C MET A 1 -10.28 -19.97 -15.66
N ASN A 2 -10.53 -18.95 -14.84
CA ASN A 2 -11.08 -17.68 -15.35
C ASN A 2 -10.02 -16.94 -16.16
N LYS A 3 -10.42 -16.30 -17.25
CA LYS A 3 -9.60 -15.36 -17.99
C LYS A 3 -9.86 -13.96 -17.48
N VAL A 4 -8.84 -13.33 -16.92
CA VAL A 4 -8.94 -12.03 -16.24
C VAL A 4 -8.13 -10.99 -16.99
N LEU A 5 -8.77 -9.87 -17.32
CA LEU A 5 -8.08 -8.68 -17.80
C LEU A 5 -7.75 -7.77 -16.61
N LEU A 6 -6.49 -7.73 -16.19
CA LEU A 6 -6.02 -6.84 -15.12
C LEU A 6 -5.58 -5.51 -15.73
N VAL A 7 -6.23 -4.42 -15.34
CA VAL A 7 -6.00 -3.08 -15.88
C VAL A 7 -5.48 -2.15 -14.79
N SER A 8 -4.36 -1.47 -15.04
CA SER A 8 -3.83 -0.48 -14.09
C SER A 8 -3.12 0.67 -14.80
N SER A 9 -3.09 1.86 -14.17
CA SER A 9 -2.18 2.93 -14.55
C SER A 9 -0.77 2.74 -14.00
N ALA A 10 -0.61 1.89 -12.99
CA ALA A 10 0.68 1.54 -12.41
C ALA A 10 1.27 0.31 -13.12
N ASN A 11 2.58 0.30 -13.29
CA ASN A 11 3.30 -0.80 -13.90
C ASN A 11 4.33 -1.36 -12.89
N PRO A 12 4.10 -2.55 -12.33
CA PRO A 12 5.00 -3.14 -11.33
C PRO A 12 6.28 -3.74 -11.92
N TYR A 13 6.46 -3.69 -13.24
CA TYR A 13 7.57 -4.31 -13.92
C TYR A 13 8.55 -3.28 -14.51
N PRO A 14 9.87 -3.50 -14.49
CA PRO A 14 10.55 -4.64 -13.85
C PRO A 14 10.72 -4.51 -12.33
N VAL A 15 10.49 -3.34 -11.77
CA VAL A 15 10.74 -3.04 -10.34
C VAL A 15 9.53 -2.35 -9.72
N VAL A 16 9.12 -2.83 -8.56
CA VAL A 16 8.05 -2.20 -7.74
C VAL A 16 8.62 -1.02 -6.98
N THR A 17 8.07 0.16 -7.22
CA THR A 17 8.55 1.42 -6.62
C THR A 17 7.55 2.10 -5.68
N ASN A 18 6.31 1.62 -5.61
CA ASN A 18 5.28 2.21 -4.76
C ASN A 18 4.20 1.19 -4.37
N GLY A 19 3.34 1.59 -3.44
CA GLY A 19 2.28 0.72 -2.92
C GLY A 19 1.23 0.31 -3.96
N CYS A 20 0.95 1.16 -4.96
CA CYS A 20 0.00 0.82 -6.02
C CYS A 20 0.57 -0.28 -6.93
N GLU A 21 1.83 -0.18 -7.32
CA GLU A 21 2.51 -1.20 -8.11
C GLU A 21 2.62 -2.52 -7.36
N LYS A 22 2.95 -2.47 -6.06
CA LYS A 22 2.94 -3.65 -5.19
C LYS A 22 1.55 -4.31 -5.16
N LEU A 23 0.50 -3.53 -5.05
CA LEU A 23 -0.87 -4.02 -5.04
C LEU A 23 -1.23 -4.71 -6.36
N VAL A 24 -0.86 -4.12 -7.51
CA VAL A 24 -1.06 -4.71 -8.84
C VAL A 24 -0.33 -6.05 -8.95
N LEU A 25 0.92 -6.12 -8.48
CA LEU A 25 1.71 -7.34 -8.49
C LEU A 25 1.09 -8.42 -7.60
N ASP A 26 0.59 -8.06 -6.42
CA ASP A 26 -0.09 -8.99 -5.52
C ASP A 26 -1.40 -9.51 -6.15
N TYR A 27 -2.17 -8.69 -6.86
CA TYR A 27 -3.33 -9.14 -7.62
C TYR A 27 -2.91 -10.11 -8.71
N HIS A 28 -1.92 -9.77 -9.52
CA HIS A 28 -1.47 -10.62 -10.60
C HIS A 28 -0.96 -11.98 -10.09
N ARG A 29 -0.05 -11.98 -9.11
CA ARG A 29 0.67 -13.20 -8.71
C ARG A 29 -0.02 -14.04 -7.64
N LYS A 30 -0.91 -13.43 -6.84
CA LYS A 30 -1.48 -14.07 -5.65
C LYS A 30 -2.99 -14.15 -5.67
N VAL A 31 -3.68 -13.04 -5.97
CA VAL A 31 -5.16 -13.04 -5.98
C VAL A 31 -5.66 -13.84 -7.17
N PHE A 32 -5.08 -13.62 -8.33
CA PHE A 32 -5.46 -14.30 -9.58
C PHE A 32 -4.48 -15.43 -9.97
N ALA A 33 -3.75 -16.00 -9.01
CA ALA A 33 -2.74 -17.02 -9.28
C ALA A 33 -3.25 -18.27 -10.03
N GLU A 34 -4.54 -18.60 -9.88
CA GLU A 34 -5.20 -19.71 -10.57
C GLU A 34 -5.99 -19.27 -11.81
N SER A 35 -5.81 -18.05 -12.26
CA SER A 35 -6.49 -17.47 -13.43
C SER A 35 -5.51 -17.28 -14.58
N ASP A 36 -6.04 -17.23 -15.80
CA ASP A 36 -5.30 -16.81 -16.98
C ASP A 36 -5.35 -15.27 -17.03
N VAL A 37 -4.31 -14.61 -16.54
CA VAL A 37 -4.28 -13.16 -16.35
C VAL A 37 -3.57 -12.48 -17.51
N HIS A 38 -4.27 -11.56 -18.15
CA HIS A 38 -3.72 -10.63 -19.12
C HIS A 38 -3.64 -9.25 -18.50
N PHE A 39 -2.45 -8.69 -18.45
CA PHE A 39 -2.22 -7.40 -17.80
C PHE A 39 -2.09 -6.26 -18.80
N VAL A 40 -2.80 -5.17 -18.56
CA VAL A 40 -2.70 -3.94 -19.34
C VAL A 40 -2.32 -2.79 -18.43
N ALA A 41 -1.15 -2.17 -18.67
CA ALA A 41 -0.75 -0.95 -18.01
C ALA A 41 -1.13 0.27 -18.85
N THR A 42 -1.90 1.18 -18.26
CA THR A 42 -2.22 2.48 -18.88
C THR A 42 -1.47 3.58 -18.14
N LYS A 43 -0.57 4.30 -18.81
CA LYS A 43 0.11 5.45 -18.21
C LYS A 43 -0.82 6.66 -18.17
N PRO A 44 -0.85 7.45 -17.09
CA PRO A 44 -1.55 8.73 -17.08
C PRO A 44 -1.11 9.62 -18.23
N GLY A 45 -2.03 10.09 -19.06
CA GLY A 45 -1.77 11.03 -20.13
C GLY A 45 -1.15 10.45 -21.41
N THR A 46 -0.89 9.16 -21.51
CA THR A 46 -0.47 8.50 -22.75
C THR A 46 -1.46 7.38 -23.09
N TRP A 47 -1.91 7.35 -24.34
CA TRP A 47 -2.91 6.44 -24.91
C TRP A 47 -2.31 5.12 -25.42
N GLU A 48 -1.14 4.74 -24.97
CA GLU A 48 -0.54 3.47 -25.36
C GLU A 48 -0.62 2.47 -24.21
N PRO A 49 -1.71 1.71 -24.09
CA PRO A 49 -1.74 0.59 -23.17
C PRO A 49 -0.71 -0.45 -23.62
N ARG A 50 0.01 -1.00 -22.65
CA ARG A 50 0.95 -2.09 -22.88
C ARG A 50 0.34 -3.35 -22.31
N ALA A 51 0.11 -4.33 -23.14
CA ALA A 51 -0.34 -5.64 -22.69
C ALA A 51 0.84 -6.47 -22.15
N TRP A 52 0.64 -7.19 -21.07
CA TRP A 52 1.65 -8.06 -20.44
C TRP A 52 1.10 -9.47 -20.36
N TYR A 53 1.91 -10.41 -20.77
CA TYR A 53 1.57 -11.81 -20.75
C TYR A 53 2.49 -12.54 -19.80
N GLN A 54 1.97 -13.25 -18.80
CA GLN A 54 2.71 -14.21 -17.99
C GLN A 54 4.12 -13.75 -17.62
N ASP A 55 4.28 -12.63 -16.96
CA ASP A 55 5.57 -12.02 -16.58
C ASP A 55 6.47 -11.55 -17.75
N GLN A 56 6.03 -11.62 -18.99
CA GLN A 56 6.77 -11.10 -20.13
C GLN A 56 6.24 -9.73 -20.54
N MET A 57 7.15 -8.83 -20.88
CA MET A 57 6.81 -7.55 -21.51
C MET A 57 6.28 -7.82 -22.92
N PRO A 58 5.03 -7.56 -23.22
CA PRO A 58 4.55 -7.69 -24.58
C PRO A 58 5.02 -6.52 -25.43
N GLU A 59 5.12 -6.76 -26.70
CA GLU A 59 5.33 -5.69 -27.65
C GLU A 59 4.20 -4.66 -27.58
N PRO A 60 4.48 -3.37 -27.78
CA PRO A 60 3.46 -2.34 -27.78
C PRO A 60 2.57 -2.48 -28.99
N CYS A 61 1.61 -3.36 -28.93
CA CYS A 61 0.56 -3.49 -29.92
C CYS A 61 -0.75 -3.53 -29.20
N PHE A 62 -1.56 -2.52 -29.40
CA PHE A 62 -2.87 -2.51 -28.83
C PHE A 62 -3.92 -2.55 -29.93
N ASP A 63 -4.36 -3.75 -30.22
CA ASP A 63 -5.55 -4.03 -30.98
C ASP A 63 -6.67 -4.35 -29.98
N PHE A 64 -7.59 -3.39 -29.79
CA PHE A 64 -8.72 -3.58 -28.89
C PHE A 64 -9.61 -4.73 -29.32
N ASP A 65 -9.82 -4.89 -30.63
CA ASP A 65 -10.60 -5.99 -31.19
C ASP A 65 -9.89 -7.33 -30.93
N GLY A 66 -8.57 -7.38 -31.09
CA GLY A 66 -7.76 -8.53 -30.74
C GLY A 66 -7.82 -8.86 -29.25
N LEU A 67 -7.83 -7.85 -28.38
CA LEU A 67 -8.03 -8.04 -26.94
C LEU A 67 -9.39 -8.68 -26.64
N LEU A 68 -10.46 -8.20 -27.26
CA LEU A 68 -11.81 -8.75 -27.06
C LEU A 68 -11.93 -10.20 -27.55
N GLN A 69 -11.17 -10.59 -28.59
CA GLN A 69 -11.16 -11.97 -29.11
C GLN A 69 -10.57 -12.99 -28.12
N VAL A 70 -9.82 -12.55 -27.12
CA VAL A 70 -9.31 -13.44 -26.03
C VAL A 70 -10.46 -14.05 -25.24
N GLY A 71 -11.60 -13.34 -25.11
CA GLY A 71 -12.78 -13.81 -24.41
C GLY A 71 -12.59 -13.84 -22.90
N PHE A 72 -12.46 -12.66 -22.28
CA PHE A 72 -12.32 -12.51 -20.82
C PHE A 72 -13.64 -12.77 -20.09
N ASP A 73 -13.56 -13.46 -18.96
CA ASP A 73 -14.70 -13.63 -18.07
C ASP A 73 -15.03 -12.32 -17.33
N TYR A 74 -13.99 -11.55 -16.98
CA TYR A 74 -14.16 -10.21 -16.42
C TYR A 74 -12.86 -9.38 -16.51
N ALA A 75 -13.00 -8.06 -16.32
CA ALA A 75 -11.89 -7.12 -16.14
C ALA A 75 -11.81 -6.64 -14.71
N PHE A 76 -10.59 -6.45 -14.19
CA PHE A 76 -10.33 -5.95 -12.85
C PHE A 76 -9.39 -4.74 -12.90
N PHE A 77 -9.85 -3.63 -12.36
CA PHE A 77 -9.17 -2.35 -12.44
C PHE A 77 -8.55 -1.98 -11.09
N VAL A 78 -7.24 -1.66 -11.08
CA VAL A 78 -6.49 -1.25 -9.88
C VAL A 78 -5.69 0.00 -10.20
N GLY A 79 -5.84 1.07 -9.40
CA GLY A 79 -5.09 2.30 -9.59
C GLY A 79 -5.22 2.86 -11.02
N PHE A 80 -6.44 3.01 -11.49
CA PHE A 80 -6.76 3.43 -12.86
C PHE A 80 -7.38 4.83 -12.88
N ARG A 81 -7.46 5.40 -14.08
CA ARG A 81 -8.26 6.59 -14.37
C ARG A 81 -9.29 6.28 -15.43
N LEU A 82 -10.46 6.87 -15.30
CA LEU A 82 -11.46 6.79 -16.35
C LEU A 82 -10.97 7.53 -17.61
N ASN A 83 -10.96 6.80 -18.70
CA ASN A 83 -10.61 7.28 -20.04
C ASN A 83 -11.40 6.46 -21.08
N ASP A 84 -11.25 6.77 -22.37
CA ASP A 84 -12.01 6.07 -23.42
C ASP A 84 -11.69 4.57 -23.45
N PHE A 85 -10.45 4.18 -23.15
CA PHE A 85 -10.09 2.76 -23.07
C PHE A 85 -10.84 2.06 -21.93
N THR A 86 -10.84 2.62 -20.73
CA THR A 86 -11.56 2.03 -19.58
C THR A 86 -13.06 1.98 -19.86
N GLN A 87 -13.65 2.99 -20.52
CA GLN A 87 -15.05 2.99 -20.93
C GLN A 87 -15.36 1.91 -21.98
N GLN A 88 -14.49 1.72 -22.96
CA GLN A 88 -14.64 0.66 -23.97
C GLN A 88 -14.56 -0.73 -23.32
N VAL A 89 -13.59 -0.98 -22.43
CA VAL A 89 -13.49 -2.25 -21.72
C VAL A 89 -14.73 -2.52 -20.89
N THR A 90 -15.19 -1.55 -20.09
CA THR A 90 -16.37 -1.73 -19.22
C THR A 90 -17.68 -1.90 -20.00
N ALA A 91 -17.74 -1.38 -21.22
CA ALA A 91 -18.89 -1.59 -22.12
C ALA A 91 -18.96 -3.02 -22.70
N CYS A 92 -17.81 -3.70 -22.81
CA CYS A 92 -17.71 -5.00 -23.48
C CYS A 92 -17.47 -6.16 -22.51
N ILE A 93 -16.86 -5.92 -21.35
CA ILE A 93 -16.42 -6.96 -20.40
C ILE A 93 -16.99 -6.64 -19.03
N PRO A 94 -17.62 -7.62 -18.31
CA PRO A 94 -18.01 -7.45 -16.92
C PRO A 94 -16.85 -6.95 -16.09
N SER A 95 -17.00 -5.79 -15.44
CA SER A 95 -15.86 -5.08 -14.87
C SER A 95 -16.01 -4.84 -13.37
N PHE A 96 -14.90 -4.95 -12.65
CA PHE A 96 -14.76 -4.68 -11.24
C PHE A 96 -13.62 -3.68 -11.00
N CYS A 97 -13.67 -2.92 -9.93
CA CYS A 97 -12.58 -2.02 -9.60
C CYS A 97 -12.25 -2.01 -8.11
N LEU A 98 -10.98 -1.69 -7.81
CA LEU A 98 -10.52 -1.36 -6.46
C LEU A 98 -10.28 0.15 -6.37
N THR A 99 -10.86 0.79 -5.35
CA THR A 99 -10.71 2.23 -5.08
C THR A 99 -10.31 2.48 -3.63
N ASP A 100 -9.75 3.66 -3.35
CA ASP A 100 -9.41 4.06 -1.98
C ASP A 100 -10.64 4.33 -1.13
N THR A 101 -11.70 4.86 -1.72
CA THR A 101 -12.95 5.20 -1.05
C THR A 101 -14.15 5.02 -1.96
N HIS A 102 -15.32 4.76 -1.39
CA HIS A 102 -16.58 4.77 -2.09
C HIS A 102 -17.63 5.60 -1.33
N PRO A 103 -18.38 6.52 -1.96
CA PRO A 103 -18.26 6.89 -3.37
C PRO A 103 -16.95 7.60 -3.69
N HIS A 104 -16.42 7.36 -4.90
CA HIS A 104 -15.20 8.00 -5.38
C HIS A 104 -15.55 8.94 -6.54
N PRO A 105 -15.07 10.20 -6.53
CA PRO A 105 -15.47 11.20 -7.52
C PRO A 105 -15.10 10.83 -8.97
N ASP A 106 -14.02 10.07 -9.13
CA ASP A 106 -13.50 9.67 -10.44
C ASP A 106 -13.98 8.27 -10.88
N VAL A 107 -14.85 7.61 -10.10
CA VAL A 107 -15.41 6.30 -10.43
C VAL A 107 -16.88 6.44 -10.78
N ALA A 108 -17.21 6.15 -12.03
CA ALA A 108 -18.59 6.07 -12.47
C ALA A 108 -19.15 4.68 -12.12
N ASP A 109 -19.88 4.60 -11.02
CA ASP A 109 -20.40 3.35 -10.44
C ASP A 109 -21.12 2.46 -11.45
N HIS A 110 -21.87 3.06 -12.39
CA HIS A 110 -22.64 2.33 -13.39
C HIS A 110 -21.79 1.56 -14.40
N LEU A 111 -20.47 1.81 -14.45
CA LEU A 111 -19.56 1.08 -15.34
C LEU A 111 -19.09 -0.24 -14.72
N PHE A 112 -19.25 -0.43 -13.41
CA PHE A 112 -18.73 -1.59 -12.71
C PHE A 112 -19.84 -2.47 -12.12
N ARG A 113 -19.72 -3.78 -12.30
CA ARG A 113 -20.60 -4.77 -11.65
C ARG A 113 -20.36 -4.87 -10.15
N GLY A 114 -19.17 -4.50 -9.70
CA GLY A 114 -18.82 -4.46 -8.30
C GLY A 114 -17.61 -3.58 -8.01
N ILE A 115 -17.63 -2.94 -6.88
CA ILE A 115 -16.60 -2.02 -6.40
C ILE A 115 -16.01 -2.56 -5.10
N LEU A 116 -14.70 -2.70 -5.06
CA LEU A 116 -13.94 -2.98 -3.85
C LEU A 116 -13.36 -1.67 -3.34
N SER A 117 -13.52 -1.38 -2.04
CA SER A 117 -13.06 -0.11 -1.51
C SER A 117 -12.44 -0.25 -0.12
N HIS A 118 -11.42 0.54 0.17
CA HIS A 118 -10.81 0.59 1.50
C HIS A 118 -11.72 1.33 2.50
N ARG A 119 -12.52 2.27 2.02
CA ARG A 119 -13.50 3.00 2.82
C ARG A 119 -14.83 3.07 2.09
N VAL A 120 -15.89 2.65 2.74
CA VAL A 120 -17.24 2.66 2.18
C VAL A 120 -18.14 3.58 2.99
N ALA A 121 -18.80 4.53 2.32
CA ALA A 121 -19.79 5.40 2.91
C ALA A 121 -21.24 4.92 2.70
N SER A 122 -21.44 3.81 1.99
CA SER A 122 -22.76 3.25 1.68
C SER A 122 -22.81 1.75 1.94
N THR A 123 -24.03 1.23 2.17
CA THR A 123 -24.31 -0.20 2.40
C THR A 123 -24.79 -0.90 1.11
N ARG A 124 -24.34 -0.47 -0.05
CA ARG A 124 -24.73 -1.06 -1.33
C ARG A 124 -24.20 -2.49 -1.45
N GLU A 125 -24.99 -3.39 -2.02
CA GLU A 125 -24.61 -4.80 -2.21
C GLU A 125 -23.50 -5.00 -3.26
N ASP A 126 -23.38 -4.05 -4.19
CA ASP A 126 -22.33 -4.04 -5.22
C ASP A 126 -21.02 -3.39 -4.77
N VAL A 127 -20.90 -3.04 -3.48
CA VAL A 127 -19.69 -2.50 -2.89
C VAL A 127 -19.20 -3.40 -1.77
N LEU A 128 -17.96 -3.87 -1.87
CA LEU A 128 -17.28 -4.63 -0.84
C LEU A 128 -16.31 -3.73 -0.07
N LEU A 129 -16.49 -3.61 1.24
CA LEU A 129 -15.44 -3.09 2.10
C LEU A 129 -14.30 -4.08 2.17
N CYS A 130 -13.17 -3.70 1.64
CA CYS A 130 -12.00 -4.53 1.52
C CYS A 130 -10.77 -3.68 1.86
N GLY A 131 -10.11 -4.00 2.94
CA GLY A 131 -8.80 -3.44 3.23
C GLY A 131 -7.80 -3.85 2.14
N GLY A 132 -6.66 -3.17 2.08
CA GLY A 132 -5.51 -3.67 1.34
C GLY A 132 -5.02 -4.99 1.94
N SER A 133 -3.87 -5.45 1.50
CA SER A 133 -3.30 -6.68 2.01
C SER A 133 -1.80 -6.58 2.21
N TYR A 134 -1.24 -7.50 2.98
CA TYR A 134 0.19 -7.71 3.17
C TYR A 134 0.56 -9.18 2.91
N ASP A 135 1.81 -9.43 2.54
CA ASP A 135 2.32 -10.77 2.29
C ASP A 135 2.68 -11.51 3.58
N SER A 136 1.81 -12.42 4.01
CA SER A 136 2.02 -13.20 5.24
C SER A 136 3.15 -14.22 5.16
N ASP A 137 3.66 -14.53 3.97
CA ASP A 137 4.80 -15.43 3.80
C ASP A 137 6.13 -14.72 4.00
N VAL A 138 6.13 -13.38 3.93
CA VAL A 138 7.28 -12.52 4.15
C VAL A 138 7.22 -11.81 5.50
N PHE A 139 6.05 -11.24 5.84
CA PHE A 139 5.88 -10.45 7.05
C PHE A 139 5.19 -11.29 8.15
N TYR A 140 5.98 -11.77 9.09
CA TYR A 140 5.56 -12.55 10.26
C TYR A 140 6.54 -12.30 11.43
N PRO A 141 6.14 -12.59 12.66
CA PRO A 141 7.02 -12.37 13.81
C PRO A 141 8.25 -13.30 13.75
N ASN A 142 9.42 -12.70 13.55
CA ASN A 142 10.72 -13.38 13.57
C ASN A 142 11.75 -12.45 14.20
N ARG A 143 11.71 -12.31 15.50
CA ARG A 143 12.28 -11.18 16.23
C ARG A 143 13.78 -11.25 16.47
N GLY A 144 14.44 -10.17 16.04
CA GLY A 144 15.71 -9.71 16.60
C GLY A 144 15.49 -8.71 17.76
N THR A 145 16.58 -8.27 18.37
CA THR A 145 16.58 -7.35 19.51
C THR A 145 17.46 -6.14 19.22
N GLU A 146 17.03 -5.24 18.36
CA GLU A 146 17.75 -4.00 18.14
C GLU A 146 16.92 -2.80 18.63
N GLU A 147 17.63 -1.81 19.15
CA GLU A 147 17.03 -0.61 19.73
C GLU A 147 17.07 0.53 18.72
N PHE A 148 16.09 0.57 17.80
CA PHE A 148 15.89 1.68 16.89
C PHE A 148 14.41 1.89 16.56
N VAL A 149 14.10 3.06 16.03
CA VAL A 149 12.78 3.42 15.48
C VAL A 149 12.84 3.34 13.97
N LEU A 150 11.84 2.75 13.35
CA LEU A 150 11.77 2.56 11.89
C LEU A 150 10.57 3.32 11.30
N SER A 151 10.78 4.04 10.22
CA SER A 151 9.73 4.60 9.37
C SER A 151 9.92 4.13 7.93
N VAL A 152 8.90 3.50 7.35
CA VAL A 152 8.91 2.97 5.99
C VAL A 152 7.89 3.70 5.14
N GLY A 153 8.31 4.26 4.02
CA GLY A 153 7.42 4.92 3.07
C GLY A 153 8.16 5.83 2.10
N ARG A 154 7.52 6.16 0.99
CA ARG A 154 8.04 7.12 0.01
C ARG A 154 8.38 8.44 0.70
N ILE A 155 9.47 9.08 0.31
CA ILE A 155 9.79 10.42 0.77
C ILE A 155 8.94 11.42 -0.03
N HIS A 156 7.85 11.84 0.59
CA HIS A 156 6.82 12.67 0.00
C HIS A 156 6.07 13.47 1.07
N PRO A 157 5.56 14.67 0.79
CA PRO A 157 4.78 15.47 1.75
C PRO A 157 3.64 14.72 2.41
N ASP A 158 2.95 13.83 1.68
CA ASP A 158 1.84 13.03 2.21
C ASP A 158 2.25 12.09 3.36
N LYS A 159 3.55 11.75 3.45
CA LYS A 159 4.10 10.90 4.51
C LYS A 159 4.62 11.68 5.72
N ASN A 160 4.73 13.00 5.58
CA ASN A 160 5.02 13.95 6.65
C ASN A 160 6.27 13.62 7.49
N GLN A 161 7.28 13.00 6.88
CA GLN A 161 8.53 12.64 7.57
C GLN A 161 9.24 13.85 8.18
N LEU A 162 9.04 15.04 7.60
CA LEU A 162 9.65 16.26 8.08
C LEU A 162 9.22 16.62 9.51
N GLU A 163 7.96 16.37 9.88
CA GLU A 163 7.48 16.52 11.25
C GLU A 163 8.24 15.56 12.20
N LEU A 164 8.46 14.32 11.75
CA LEU A 164 9.14 13.30 12.53
C LEU A 164 10.62 13.66 12.79
N VAL A 165 11.36 14.14 11.78
CA VAL A 165 12.81 14.31 11.89
C VAL A 165 13.26 15.61 12.53
N ARG A 166 12.48 16.71 12.43
CA ARG A 166 12.91 18.05 12.87
C ARG A 166 13.37 18.13 14.32
N GLU A 167 12.65 17.47 15.21
CA GLU A 167 12.91 17.50 16.64
C GLU A 167 13.38 16.16 17.20
N TYR A 168 13.55 15.15 16.30
CA TYR A 168 13.84 13.77 16.70
C TYR A 168 15.10 13.64 17.53
N ARG A 169 16.17 14.32 17.10
CA ARG A 169 17.45 14.31 17.80
C ARG A 169 17.31 14.75 19.27
N ASP A 170 16.68 15.88 19.50
CA ASP A 170 16.65 16.50 20.82
C ASP A 170 15.60 15.86 21.73
N ARG A 171 14.49 15.42 21.17
CA ARG A 171 13.39 14.82 21.93
C ARG A 171 13.58 13.33 22.19
N ILE A 172 14.10 12.58 21.24
CA ILE A 172 14.17 11.12 21.33
C ILE A 172 15.62 10.65 21.45
N TYR A 173 16.46 10.95 20.45
CA TYR A 173 17.79 10.36 20.39
C TYR A 173 18.67 10.72 21.61
N LEU A 174 18.77 11.99 21.96
CA LEU A 174 19.59 12.43 23.10
C LEU A 174 19.09 11.96 24.48
N ARG A 175 17.77 11.61 24.55
CA ARG A 175 17.18 11.14 25.82
C ARG A 175 17.20 9.62 25.96
N CYS A 176 17.00 8.89 24.85
CA CYS A 176 16.76 7.45 24.88
C CYS A 176 17.82 6.65 24.11
N GLY A 177 18.69 7.32 23.35
CA GLY A 177 19.69 6.64 22.51
C GLY A 177 19.11 5.91 21.29
N LEU A 178 17.82 6.06 20.97
CA LEU A 178 17.15 5.38 19.89
C LEU A 178 17.37 6.11 18.56
N PRO A 179 18.13 5.57 17.60
CA PRO A 179 18.22 6.16 16.27
C PRO A 179 16.95 5.92 15.47
N LEU A 180 16.62 6.83 14.56
CA LEU A 180 15.55 6.67 13.56
C LEU A 180 16.14 6.18 12.25
N TYR A 181 15.52 5.17 11.66
CA TYR A 181 15.80 4.72 10.30
C TYR A 181 14.65 5.12 9.38
N LEU A 182 14.95 5.91 8.35
CA LEU A 182 14.02 6.24 7.27
C LEU A 182 14.31 5.31 6.09
N VAL A 183 13.29 4.58 5.66
CA VAL A 183 13.37 3.61 4.56
C VAL A 183 12.35 3.96 3.49
N GLY A 184 12.82 4.12 2.26
CA GLY A 184 11.96 4.35 1.10
C GLY A 184 12.63 5.18 0.01
N GLY A 185 12.02 5.22 -1.18
CA GLY A 185 12.51 6.01 -2.30
C GLY A 185 12.05 7.46 -2.25
N VAL A 186 12.80 8.34 -2.90
CA VAL A 186 12.45 9.76 -3.05
C VAL A 186 11.45 9.92 -4.20
N ASP A 187 10.25 10.32 -3.88
CA ASP A 187 9.18 10.59 -4.84
C ASP A 187 9.01 12.10 -5.10
N ASP A 188 9.30 12.92 -4.09
CA ASP A 188 9.35 14.38 -4.20
C ASP A 188 10.74 14.91 -3.83
N ARG A 189 11.47 15.38 -4.83
CA ARG A 189 12.84 15.89 -4.67
C ARG A 189 12.87 17.18 -3.85
N CYS A 190 11.91 18.08 -4.04
CA CYS A 190 11.86 19.34 -3.28
C CYS A 190 11.62 19.07 -1.79
N TYR A 191 10.76 18.09 -1.50
CA TYR A 191 10.52 17.67 -0.13
C TYR A 191 11.76 17.01 0.49
N TYR A 192 12.47 16.17 -0.29
CA TYR A 192 13.72 15.55 0.16
C TYR A 192 14.80 16.59 0.51
N GLU A 193 14.98 17.65 -0.29
CA GLU A 193 15.95 18.71 0.02
C GLU A 193 15.65 19.40 1.35
N ASN A 194 14.38 19.52 1.75
CA ASN A 194 14.02 20.03 3.09
C ASN A 194 14.30 19.02 4.21
N LEU A 195 14.32 17.74 3.89
CA LEU A 195 14.57 16.65 4.84
C LEU A 195 16.07 16.40 5.04
N ARG A 196 16.87 16.63 4.00
CA ARG A 196 18.30 16.36 3.92
C ARG A 196 19.12 16.89 5.10
N PRO A 197 18.89 18.11 5.67
CA PRO A 197 19.64 18.59 6.82
C PRO A 197 19.52 17.73 8.08
N PHE A 198 18.50 16.87 8.16
CA PHE A 198 18.18 16.05 9.33
C PHE A 198 18.58 14.58 9.16
N VAL A 199 18.78 14.12 7.91
CA VAL A 199 19.17 12.73 7.61
C VAL A 199 20.69 12.58 7.57
N ASP A 200 21.14 11.32 7.63
CA ASP A 200 22.57 10.93 7.64
C ASP A 200 23.36 11.44 8.84
N GLN A 201 22.64 11.77 9.91
CA GLN A 201 23.18 12.02 11.23
C GLN A 201 23.11 10.73 12.06
N VAL A 202 23.86 10.68 13.16
CA VAL A 202 23.83 9.52 14.09
C VAL A 202 22.40 9.27 14.62
N SER A 203 21.60 10.33 14.76
CA SER A 203 20.22 10.27 15.26
C SER A 203 19.20 9.84 14.21
N VAL A 204 19.46 10.13 12.93
CA VAL A 204 18.55 9.80 11.81
C VAL A 204 19.38 9.24 10.66
N ARG A 205 19.18 7.97 10.39
CA ARG A 205 19.82 7.26 9.28
C ARG A 205 18.81 7.02 8.17
N SER A 206 19.26 6.98 6.94
CA SER A 206 18.37 6.65 5.81
C SER A 206 18.99 5.60 4.91
N THR A 207 18.15 4.92 4.13
CA THR A 207 18.59 4.08 3.01
C THR A 207 18.76 4.90 1.75
N LEU A 208 18.52 6.22 1.84
CA LEU A 208 18.62 7.14 0.71
C LEU A 208 20.08 7.39 0.38
N ASP A 209 20.43 7.20 -0.89
CA ASP A 209 21.73 7.63 -1.41
C ASP A 209 21.61 9.10 -1.83
N PRO A 210 22.30 10.04 -1.17
CA PRO A 210 22.23 11.46 -1.52
C PRO A 210 22.76 11.76 -2.92
N GLU A 211 23.60 10.89 -3.48
CA GLU A 211 24.12 11.02 -4.84
C GLU A 211 23.18 10.41 -5.89
N ARG A 212 22.31 9.47 -5.45
CA ARG A 212 21.32 8.78 -6.27
C ARG A 212 19.92 8.86 -5.67
N PRO A 213 19.34 10.06 -5.53
CA PRO A 213 18.03 10.23 -4.86
C PRO A 213 16.87 9.61 -5.64
N ASN A 214 17.08 9.23 -6.91
CA ASN A 214 16.03 8.61 -7.73
C ASN A 214 15.85 7.13 -7.39
N ALA A 215 14.64 6.80 -7.20
CA ALA A 215 13.98 5.70 -6.59
C ALA A 215 14.52 4.27 -6.84
N ASP A 216 15.03 3.96 -8.01
CA ASP A 216 15.16 2.56 -8.43
C ASP A 216 16.27 1.79 -7.70
N ASP A 217 17.28 2.47 -7.18
CA ASP A 217 18.43 1.85 -6.50
C ASP A 217 18.31 1.82 -4.96
N ASN A 218 17.32 2.54 -4.38
CA ASN A 218 17.20 2.76 -2.93
C ASN A 218 16.05 1.96 -2.27
N TRP A 219 15.36 1.11 -3.04
CA TRP A 219 14.29 0.30 -2.52
C TRP A 219 14.84 -1.00 -1.92
N LEU A 220 14.51 -1.21 -0.66
CA LEU A 220 14.74 -2.50 -0.03
C LEU A 220 13.70 -3.51 -0.52
N SER A 221 14.11 -4.75 -0.65
CA SER A 221 13.20 -5.86 -0.89
C SER A 221 12.23 -6.05 0.28
N ALA A 222 11.12 -6.72 0.05
CA ALA A 222 10.16 -7.04 1.10
C ALA A 222 10.80 -7.84 2.26
N TYR A 223 11.75 -8.71 1.98
CA TYR A 223 12.48 -9.47 2.99
C TYR A 223 13.39 -8.59 3.86
N GLU A 224 14.07 -7.60 3.26
CA GLU A 224 14.89 -6.64 4.00
C GLU A 224 14.04 -5.73 4.87
N ILE A 225 12.87 -5.27 4.37
CA ILE A 225 11.90 -4.50 5.15
C ILE A 225 11.37 -5.35 6.31
N ALA A 226 11.01 -6.61 6.07
CA ALA A 226 10.56 -7.52 7.12
C ALA A 226 11.64 -7.75 8.18
N ALA A 227 12.91 -7.89 7.79
CA ALA A 227 14.03 -8.01 8.70
C ALA A 227 14.21 -6.75 9.58
N LEU A 228 14.09 -5.56 9.00
CA LEU A 228 14.15 -4.30 9.75
C LEU A 228 12.96 -4.16 10.71
N LEU A 229 11.73 -4.46 10.26
CA LEU A 229 10.53 -4.42 11.10
C LEU A 229 10.65 -5.36 12.30
N ASN A 230 11.11 -6.59 12.08
CA ASN A 230 11.29 -7.57 13.15
C ASN A 230 12.37 -7.16 14.18
N ARG A 231 13.34 -6.36 13.79
CA ARG A 231 14.44 -5.87 14.64
C ARG A 231 14.11 -4.54 15.32
N SER A 232 13.23 -3.72 14.72
CA SER A 232 12.90 -2.40 15.26
C SER A 232 12.11 -2.49 16.58
N ARG A 233 12.40 -1.58 17.50
CA ARG A 233 11.63 -1.43 18.74
C ARG A 233 10.27 -0.81 18.46
N PHE A 234 10.23 0.21 17.60
CA PHE A 234 9.03 0.89 17.17
C PHE A 234 9.00 1.07 15.65
N PHE A 235 7.83 0.88 15.06
CA PHE A 235 7.50 1.43 13.75
C PHE A 235 6.74 2.72 13.95
N VAL A 236 7.11 3.77 13.22
CA VAL A 236 6.46 5.08 13.31
C VAL A 236 6.03 5.59 11.94
N THR A 237 4.82 6.13 11.86
CA THR A 237 4.36 6.82 10.66
C THR A 237 3.65 8.13 11.04
N ALA A 238 4.08 9.23 10.39
CA ALA A 238 3.52 10.56 10.55
C ALA A 238 2.51 10.91 9.43
N SER A 239 2.16 9.94 8.58
CA SER A 239 1.17 10.13 7.50
C SER A 239 -0.16 10.60 8.08
N PRO A 240 -0.68 11.78 7.70
CA PRO A 240 -1.94 12.28 8.21
C PRO A 240 -3.13 11.45 7.71
N LYS A 241 -2.95 10.72 6.60
CA LYS A 241 -4.00 9.96 5.95
C LYS A 241 -3.42 8.82 5.12
N GLU A 242 -4.01 7.65 5.26
CA GLU A 242 -3.67 6.47 4.46
C GLU A 242 -4.94 5.75 4.00
N SER A 243 -4.98 5.29 2.77
CA SER A 243 -6.10 4.48 2.27
C SER A 243 -6.16 3.13 3.00
N PHE A 244 -5.03 2.42 3.05
CA PHE A 244 -4.88 1.21 3.86
C PHE A 244 -3.69 1.31 4.83
N GLY A 245 -2.53 1.77 4.36
CA GLY A 245 -1.30 1.77 5.15
C GLY A 245 -0.60 0.41 5.12
N ILE A 246 -0.14 -0.02 3.93
CA ILE A 246 0.53 -1.32 3.74
C ILE A 246 1.70 -1.48 4.71
N ALA A 247 2.54 -0.47 4.86
CA ALA A 247 3.69 -0.52 5.78
C ALA A 247 3.27 -0.70 7.25
N LEU A 248 2.11 -0.16 7.66
CA LEU A 248 1.53 -0.39 8.98
C LEU A 248 1.08 -1.86 9.14
N ALA A 249 0.40 -2.41 8.14
CA ALA A 249 -0.02 -3.81 8.16
C ALA A 249 1.18 -4.77 8.25
N GLU A 250 2.24 -4.48 7.51
CA GLU A 250 3.51 -5.22 7.54
C GLU A 250 4.21 -5.13 8.91
N ALA A 251 4.22 -3.94 9.52
CA ALA A 251 4.78 -3.74 10.85
C ALA A 251 3.99 -4.50 11.93
N LEU A 252 2.67 -4.40 11.89
CA LEU A 252 1.79 -5.17 12.78
C LEU A 252 1.98 -6.68 12.57
N ALA A 253 2.12 -7.15 11.32
CA ALA A 253 2.34 -8.56 11.00
C ALA A 253 3.67 -9.08 11.57
N CYS A 254 4.71 -8.26 11.59
CA CYS A 254 5.97 -8.57 12.26
C CYS A 254 5.88 -8.48 13.80
N GLY A 255 4.73 -8.06 14.34
CA GLY A 255 4.51 -7.85 15.77
C GLY A 255 5.32 -6.66 16.33
N THR A 256 5.69 -5.70 15.49
CA THR A 256 6.37 -4.47 15.87
C THR A 256 5.40 -3.53 16.56
N THR A 257 5.81 -2.87 17.64
CA THR A 257 4.99 -1.84 18.28
C THR A 257 4.85 -0.63 17.36
N CYS A 258 3.63 -0.29 16.96
CA CYS A 258 3.35 0.76 16.01
C CYS A 258 2.90 2.05 16.70
N VAL A 259 3.45 3.18 16.24
CA VAL A 259 3.09 4.54 16.66
C VAL A 259 2.62 5.32 15.43
N LEU A 260 1.41 5.87 15.47
CA LEU A 260 0.84 6.59 14.34
C LEU A 260 0.06 7.83 14.75
N ASN A 261 -0.08 8.74 13.79
CA ASN A 261 -0.87 9.95 13.95
C ASN A 261 -1.58 10.27 12.62
N GLY A 262 -2.71 9.61 12.36
CA GLY A 262 -3.42 9.80 11.09
C GLY A 262 -4.68 8.97 10.99
N ASP A 263 -5.40 9.18 9.89
CA ASP A 263 -6.63 8.46 9.53
C ASP A 263 -6.28 7.29 8.58
N PHE A 264 -6.51 6.06 9.01
CA PHE A 264 -6.20 4.83 8.28
C PHE A 264 -7.49 4.12 7.87
N TRP A 265 -7.95 4.37 6.67
CA TRP A 265 -9.29 3.98 6.20
C TRP A 265 -9.52 2.49 6.04
N GLY A 266 -8.46 1.73 5.78
CA GLY A 266 -8.55 0.29 5.56
C GLY A 266 -8.73 -0.54 6.82
N PHE A 267 -8.75 0.10 7.99
CA PHE A 267 -8.90 -0.57 9.28
C PHE A 267 -10.11 -0.03 10.04
N ASP A 268 -10.72 -0.87 10.87
CA ASP A 268 -11.65 -0.36 11.89
C ASP A 268 -10.86 0.49 12.90
N PRO A 269 -11.22 1.77 13.09
CA PRO A 269 -10.46 2.67 13.94
C PRO A 269 -10.45 2.26 15.41
N THR A 270 -11.54 1.65 15.91
CA THR A 270 -11.64 1.21 17.30
C THR A 270 -10.73 0.01 17.56
N GLU A 271 -10.73 -0.95 16.63
CA GLU A 271 -9.87 -2.12 16.71
C GLU A 271 -8.40 -1.74 16.57
N LEU A 272 -8.08 -0.91 15.57
CA LEU A 272 -6.72 -0.42 15.34
C LEU A 272 -6.18 0.34 16.55
N GLN A 273 -6.98 1.24 17.16
CA GLN A 273 -6.60 2.03 18.34
C GLN A 273 -6.15 1.14 19.51
N SER A 274 -6.73 -0.04 19.67
CA SER A 274 -6.33 -0.99 20.72
C SER A 274 -4.97 -1.67 20.46
N ARG A 275 -4.44 -1.60 19.23
CA ARG A 275 -3.22 -2.29 18.78
C ARG A 275 -2.01 -1.38 18.61
N VAL A 276 -2.23 -0.07 18.61
CA VAL A 276 -1.20 0.93 18.32
C VAL A 276 -1.14 2.01 19.39
N PHE A 277 -0.05 2.76 19.41
CA PHE A 277 0.05 4.02 20.14
C PHE A 277 -0.29 5.18 19.20
N GLY A 278 -0.94 6.21 19.72
CA GLY A 278 -1.23 7.43 18.98
C GLY A 278 -2.71 7.56 18.57
N ASN A 279 -2.99 8.33 17.54
CA ASN A 279 -4.32 8.66 17.08
C ASN A 279 -4.62 8.00 15.73
N VAL A 280 -5.78 7.36 15.64
CA VAL A 280 -6.26 6.68 14.43
C VAL A 280 -7.56 7.30 13.88
N ASP A 281 -8.02 8.39 14.47
CA ASP A 281 -9.28 9.07 14.15
C ASP A 281 -9.08 10.46 13.49
N GLY A 282 -7.86 10.74 13.01
CA GLY A 282 -7.52 12.01 12.39
C GLY A 282 -7.37 13.19 13.35
N LYS A 283 -7.48 12.99 14.66
CA LYS A 283 -7.19 14.01 15.66
C LYS A 283 -5.71 14.25 15.72
N ARG A 284 -5.30 15.45 15.34
CA ARG A 284 -3.90 15.82 15.25
C ARG A 284 -3.29 16.05 16.63
N GLY A 285 -2.20 15.34 16.88
CA GLY A 285 -1.22 15.61 17.93
C GLY A 285 0.17 15.55 17.31
N SER A 286 1.24 15.77 18.07
CA SER A 286 2.59 15.54 17.57
C SER A 286 2.88 14.05 17.56
N ILE A 287 3.41 13.51 16.45
CA ILE A 287 3.85 12.13 16.36
C ILE A 287 4.95 11.82 17.37
N LEU A 288 5.79 12.81 17.70
CA LEU A 288 6.84 12.67 18.70
C LEU A 288 6.29 12.57 20.12
N ASP A 289 5.20 13.27 20.46
CA ASP A 289 4.52 13.13 21.77
C ASP A 289 4.04 11.69 21.96
N MET A 290 3.49 11.10 20.91
CA MET A 290 2.99 9.71 20.92
C MET A 290 4.14 8.71 21.04
N LEU A 291 5.25 8.97 20.35
CA LEU A 291 6.45 8.15 20.47
C LEU A 291 7.07 8.25 21.86
N GLU A 292 7.15 9.44 22.46
CA GLU A 292 7.60 9.62 23.84
C GLU A 292 6.73 8.86 24.85
N GLN A 293 5.41 8.90 24.66
CA GLN A 293 4.47 8.12 25.48
C GLN A 293 4.69 6.62 25.32
N ALA A 294 4.86 6.13 24.08
CA ALA A 294 5.12 4.72 23.82
C ALA A 294 6.42 4.24 24.45
N ILE A 295 7.47 5.06 24.39
CA ILE A 295 8.76 4.80 25.03
C ILE A 295 8.63 4.77 26.56
N ALA A 296 7.91 5.74 27.14
CA ALA A 296 7.75 5.87 28.59
C ALA A 296 6.92 4.72 29.20
N VAL A 297 5.92 4.24 28.48
CA VAL A 297 5.07 3.12 28.93
C VAL A 297 5.82 1.80 28.83
N ASP A 298 6.74 1.67 27.90
CA ASP A 298 7.54 0.45 27.61
C ASP A 298 6.70 -0.84 27.51
N VAL A 299 5.45 -0.70 27.08
CA VAL A 299 4.53 -1.81 26.85
C VAL A 299 4.47 -2.13 25.38
N ARG A 300 4.72 -3.37 25.07
CA ARG A 300 4.59 -3.85 23.69
C ARG A 300 3.12 -4.05 23.33
N ARG A 301 2.69 -3.48 22.21
CA ARG A 301 1.41 -3.77 21.61
C ARG A 301 1.63 -4.65 20.39
N ASP A 302 1.24 -5.90 20.50
CA ASP A 302 1.36 -6.88 19.43
C ASP A 302 0.04 -7.00 18.67
N GLY A 303 0.06 -6.59 17.41
CA GLY A 303 -1.10 -6.67 16.50
C GLY A 303 -1.03 -7.84 15.53
N SER A 304 -0.02 -8.72 15.63
CA SER A 304 0.28 -9.73 14.61
C SER A 304 -0.85 -10.73 14.38
N ASP A 305 -1.57 -11.14 15.43
CA ASP A 305 -2.72 -12.03 15.26
C ASP A 305 -3.93 -11.32 14.66
N TRP A 306 -4.18 -10.09 15.08
CA TRP A 306 -5.30 -9.30 14.58
C TRP A 306 -5.15 -8.97 13.09
N VAL A 307 -3.96 -8.57 12.64
CA VAL A 307 -3.72 -8.16 11.26
C VAL A 307 -3.80 -9.32 10.25
N LYS A 308 -3.76 -10.58 10.70
CA LYS A 308 -3.88 -11.78 9.83
C LYS A 308 -5.13 -11.79 8.95
N GLN A 309 -6.20 -11.12 9.38
CA GLN A 309 -7.40 -10.99 8.56
C GLN A 309 -7.17 -10.21 7.26
N TYR A 310 -6.11 -9.38 7.21
CA TYR A 310 -5.70 -8.59 6.05
C TYR A 310 -4.53 -9.24 5.27
N SER A 311 -4.17 -10.50 5.55
CA SER A 311 -3.19 -11.21 4.72
C SER A 311 -3.71 -11.33 3.29
N THR A 312 -2.81 -11.25 2.30
CA THR A 312 -3.16 -11.34 0.88
C THR A 312 -4.03 -12.57 0.59
N ARG A 313 -3.70 -13.71 1.19
CA ARG A 313 -4.48 -14.95 1.03
C ARG A 313 -5.93 -14.81 1.48
N ARG A 314 -6.18 -14.23 2.67
CA ARG A 314 -7.54 -14.09 3.21
C ARG A 314 -8.33 -13.00 2.47
N THR A 315 -7.65 -11.92 2.13
CA THR A 315 -8.25 -10.84 1.35
C THR A 315 -8.64 -11.32 -0.04
N ALA A 316 -7.78 -12.10 -0.69
CA ALA A 316 -8.06 -12.70 -1.99
C ALA A 316 -9.33 -13.56 -1.99
N VAL A 317 -9.49 -14.43 -1.00
CA VAL A 317 -10.69 -15.29 -0.91
C VAL A 317 -11.97 -14.43 -0.87
N ARG A 318 -12.03 -13.44 0.01
CA ARG A 318 -13.21 -12.56 0.13
C ARG A 318 -13.51 -11.79 -1.15
N GLN A 319 -12.46 -11.33 -1.83
CA GLN A 319 -12.60 -10.57 -3.08
C GLN A 319 -13.08 -11.46 -4.22
N LEU A 320 -12.52 -12.64 -4.38
CA LEU A 320 -12.93 -13.60 -5.40
C LEU A 320 -14.38 -14.09 -5.18
N GLU A 321 -14.77 -14.42 -3.95
CA GLU A 321 -16.14 -14.76 -3.60
C GLU A 321 -17.12 -13.63 -3.94
N PHE A 322 -16.74 -12.37 -3.70
CA PHE A 322 -17.55 -11.21 -4.07
C PHE A 322 -17.69 -11.10 -5.60
N ILE A 323 -16.58 -11.18 -6.34
CA ILE A 323 -16.57 -11.14 -7.81
C ILE A 323 -17.46 -12.26 -8.37
N GLU A 324 -17.27 -13.50 -7.95
CA GLU A 324 -18.06 -14.65 -8.40
C GLU A 324 -19.55 -14.48 -8.13
N ARG A 325 -19.90 -14.01 -6.93
CA ARG A 325 -21.29 -13.74 -6.59
C ARG A 325 -21.90 -12.70 -7.53
N ARG A 326 -21.15 -11.61 -7.80
CA ARG A 326 -21.63 -10.54 -8.69
C ARG A 326 -21.70 -10.94 -10.16
N LEU A 327 -20.87 -11.87 -10.61
CA LEU A 327 -20.96 -12.41 -11.97
C LEU A 327 -22.20 -13.30 -12.20
N ARG A 328 -22.78 -13.88 -11.12
CA ARG A 328 -23.98 -14.73 -11.20
C ARG A 328 -25.30 -13.95 -11.12
N VAL A 329 -25.25 -12.69 -10.77
CA VAL A 329 -26.43 -11.80 -10.70
C VAL A 329 -26.54 -11.09 -12.04
N ASP A 330 -27.31 -11.65 -12.96
CA ASP A 330 -27.80 -11.02 -14.20
C ASP A 330 -29.25 -10.62 -14.05
#